data_6835a26c7bbcc886205e3f16130a3eab
#
_entry.id   6835a26c7bbcc886205e3f16130a3eab
#
_cell.length_a   1.000
_cell.length_b   1.000
_cell.length_c   1.000
_cell.angle_alpha   90.00
_cell.angle_beta   90.00
_cell.angle_gamma   90.00
#
_symmetry.space_group_name_H-M   'P 1'
#
loop_
_entity.id
_entity.type
_entity.pdbx_description
1 polymer ?
#
loop_
_entity_poly.entity_id
_entity_poly.type
_entity_poly.pdbx_seq_one_letter_code
_entity_poly.pdbx_strand_id
1 'polypeptide(L)'
;MAHPVRPDQYLEINNFYTVTIYEKGAEVVRMMQTLAATEGDPLGRAGFARGMTLYFQRHDGQAVTCDDFAQAIADANPDSPLAALLPQFKRWYSQAGTPRVAATGHHDAASGRYSLTLTQSCPPTPGQSTKEPFVIPLALGLLDANGREISGSARTHVLTEGSETVVFDGVKEPPVPSILRGFSAPVILEFDYSDAQLLTLLAHDTDPFNRWEAGQRLALKRALEFIRSDADPAGAPVLDAACLDALRSVLRHPALDAAFKELVLTLPSETYIAEQLDIVDPQRIHAVREAMREQMARALQADWQWAWETHRDTGAYRPDPQSCGRRALAGLALTMLCLAARASGDVIWPGRAYQRFKDAGNMTDRFAALSALVGSAHPLAAEALTRFHALFRDEALVLDKWFALQAGAPDRGGDVLPRVRQLLQHPDFTLRNPNRARSLIFSYCNANPGAFHRADAAGYVFWAERVLELDTFNPQVAARLARALDRWKKLADPWRTAAREAIARVAARNDLSNDLREVVTRALAD
;
A
#
# COMPACT_ATOMS: atom_id res chain seq x y z
N MET A 1 -14.05 2.72 -4.83
CA MET A 1 -14.12 2.43 -6.28
C MET A 1 -15.56 2.56 -6.76
N ALA A 2 -16.02 3.81 -6.93
CA ALA A 2 -17.43 4.11 -7.21
C ALA A 2 -17.81 4.02 -8.71
N HIS A 3 -16.86 3.75 -9.57
CA HIS A 3 -17.08 3.59 -11.01
C HIS A 3 -16.44 2.28 -11.51
N PRO A 4 -16.92 1.70 -12.64
CA PRO A 4 -16.35 0.50 -13.23
C PRO A 4 -14.94 0.74 -13.78
N VAL A 5 -14.22 -0.34 -14.11
CA VAL A 5 -12.90 -0.26 -14.78
C VAL A 5 -13.02 0.41 -16.15
N ARG A 6 -14.13 0.16 -16.85
CA ARG A 6 -14.51 0.89 -18.06
C ARG A 6 -15.70 1.80 -17.75
N PRO A 7 -15.47 3.05 -17.33
CA PRO A 7 -16.57 3.99 -17.06
C PRO A 7 -17.20 4.45 -18.37
N ASP A 8 -18.51 4.73 -18.32
CA ASP A 8 -19.30 5.13 -19.47
C ASP A 8 -19.26 6.65 -19.72
N GLN A 9 -18.83 7.43 -18.73
CA GLN A 9 -18.81 8.89 -18.81
C GLN A 9 -17.76 9.53 -17.89
N TYR A 10 -17.31 10.69 -18.28
CA TYR A 10 -16.47 11.60 -17.50
C TYR A 10 -16.82 13.06 -17.89
N LEU A 11 -16.51 14.03 -17.02
CA LEU A 11 -16.65 15.45 -17.34
C LEU A 11 -15.36 15.99 -17.94
N GLU A 12 -14.22 15.65 -17.32
CA GLU A 12 -12.90 16.02 -17.80
C GLU A 12 -12.04 14.75 -17.98
N ILE A 13 -11.48 14.58 -19.19
CA ILE A 13 -10.71 13.36 -19.55
C ILE A 13 -9.52 13.12 -18.60
N ASN A 14 -8.90 14.17 -18.09
CA ASN A 14 -7.77 14.04 -17.18
C ASN A 14 -8.16 13.39 -15.84
N ASN A 15 -9.41 13.50 -15.41
CA ASN A 15 -9.94 12.88 -14.22
C ASN A 15 -10.35 11.41 -14.42
N PHE A 16 -10.33 10.93 -15.67
CA PHE A 16 -10.57 9.53 -16.02
C PHE A 16 -9.50 8.57 -15.45
N TYR A 17 -8.24 9.02 -15.36
CA TYR A 17 -7.09 8.21 -14.96
C TYR A 17 -7.04 7.98 -13.44
N THR A 18 -7.95 7.14 -12.95
CA THR A 18 -8.13 6.83 -11.53
C THR A 18 -7.41 5.55 -11.12
N VAL A 19 -7.28 5.31 -9.81
CA VAL A 19 -6.82 4.04 -9.22
C VAL A 19 -7.66 2.84 -9.71
N THR A 20 -8.96 3.04 -9.96
CA THR A 20 -9.83 1.97 -10.50
C THR A 20 -9.36 1.52 -11.89
N ILE A 21 -8.99 2.46 -12.75
CA ILE A 21 -8.55 2.13 -14.11
C ILE A 21 -7.16 1.53 -14.12
N TYR A 22 -6.22 2.13 -13.39
CA TYR A 22 -4.83 1.65 -13.37
C TYR A 22 -4.66 0.41 -12.52
N GLU A 23 -4.95 0.48 -11.23
CA GLU A 23 -4.60 -0.59 -10.30
C GLU A 23 -5.57 -1.79 -10.41
N LYS A 24 -6.88 -1.53 -10.30
CA LYS A 24 -7.86 -2.60 -10.47
C LYS A 24 -7.83 -3.15 -11.90
N GLY A 25 -7.68 -2.28 -12.92
CA GLY A 25 -7.54 -2.71 -14.32
C GLY A 25 -6.35 -3.62 -14.56
N ALA A 26 -5.18 -3.30 -13.98
CA ALA A 26 -4.00 -4.17 -14.05
C ALA A 26 -4.26 -5.56 -13.43
N GLU A 27 -4.95 -5.59 -12.28
CA GLU A 27 -5.31 -6.85 -11.63
C GLU A 27 -6.35 -7.66 -12.43
N VAL A 28 -7.28 -7.00 -13.14
CA VAL A 28 -8.19 -7.67 -14.07
C VAL A 28 -7.41 -8.32 -15.22
N VAL A 29 -6.40 -7.63 -15.77
CA VAL A 29 -5.50 -8.21 -16.78
C VAL A 29 -4.74 -9.41 -16.21
N ARG A 30 -4.21 -9.29 -14.98
CA ARG A 30 -3.49 -10.40 -14.31
C ARG A 30 -4.39 -11.61 -14.06
N MET A 31 -5.67 -11.41 -13.73
CA MET A 31 -6.62 -12.52 -13.62
C MET A 31 -6.81 -13.28 -14.95
N MET A 32 -6.75 -12.60 -16.10
CA MET A 32 -6.78 -13.30 -17.39
C MET A 32 -5.62 -14.27 -17.54
N GLN A 33 -4.40 -13.90 -17.09
CA GLN A 33 -3.28 -14.82 -17.06
C GLN A 33 -3.58 -16.03 -16.18
N THR A 34 -4.07 -15.82 -14.95
CA THR A 34 -4.43 -16.90 -14.03
C THR A 34 -5.50 -17.83 -14.61
N LEU A 35 -6.51 -17.27 -15.29
CA LEU A 35 -7.60 -18.03 -15.92
C LEU A 35 -7.22 -18.66 -17.26
N ALA A 36 -6.08 -18.26 -17.87
CA ALA A 36 -5.49 -18.92 -19.03
C ALA A 36 -4.61 -20.12 -18.65
N ALA A 37 -4.54 -20.48 -17.35
CA ALA A 37 -3.78 -21.61 -16.86
C ALA A 37 -4.34 -22.94 -17.40
N THR A 38 -3.43 -23.89 -17.63
CA THR A 38 -3.71 -25.28 -18.03
C THR A 38 -2.83 -26.21 -17.22
N GLU A 39 -3.02 -27.53 -17.31
CA GLU A 39 -2.20 -28.53 -16.61
C GLU A 39 -0.71 -28.37 -16.93
N GLY A 40 -0.38 -28.06 -18.20
CA GLY A 40 1.01 -27.83 -18.64
C GLY A 40 1.54 -26.41 -18.40
N ASP A 41 0.69 -25.48 -17.99
CA ASP A 41 1.02 -24.07 -17.69
C ASP A 41 0.22 -23.59 -16.48
N PRO A 42 0.55 -24.06 -15.28
CA PRO A 42 -0.26 -23.79 -14.07
C PRO A 42 -0.30 -22.31 -13.65
N LEU A 43 0.62 -21.49 -14.18
CA LEU A 43 0.63 -20.04 -13.94
C LEU A 43 -0.01 -19.23 -15.08
N GLY A 44 -0.46 -19.88 -16.15
CA GLY A 44 -1.07 -19.25 -17.31
C GLY A 44 -0.17 -18.32 -18.12
N ARG A 45 1.16 -18.37 -17.89
CA ARG A 45 2.11 -17.45 -18.54
C ARG A 45 2.24 -17.69 -20.05
N ALA A 46 2.37 -18.94 -20.45
CA ALA A 46 2.43 -19.29 -21.87
C ALA A 46 1.10 -19.02 -22.57
N GLY A 47 -0.02 -19.34 -21.90
CA GLY A 47 -1.35 -19.02 -22.40
C GLY A 47 -1.57 -17.53 -22.61
N PHE A 48 -1.20 -16.72 -21.64
CA PHE A 48 -1.29 -15.25 -21.75
C PHE A 48 -0.38 -14.71 -22.86
N ALA A 49 0.84 -15.22 -22.99
CA ALA A 49 1.76 -14.82 -24.06
C ALA A 49 1.20 -15.13 -25.46
N ARG A 50 0.55 -16.31 -25.66
CA ARG A 50 -0.16 -16.62 -26.91
C ARG A 50 -1.28 -15.62 -27.18
N GLY A 51 -2.06 -15.27 -26.15
CA GLY A 51 -3.12 -14.27 -26.23
C GLY A 51 -2.60 -12.89 -26.63
N MET A 52 -1.50 -12.44 -26.02
CA MET A 52 -0.83 -11.19 -26.39
C MET A 52 -0.36 -11.19 -27.86
N THR A 53 0.21 -12.29 -28.30
CA THR A 53 0.61 -12.45 -29.71
C THR A 53 -0.59 -12.30 -30.64
N LEU A 54 -1.69 -12.99 -30.35
CA LEU A 54 -2.91 -12.90 -31.15
C LEU A 54 -3.54 -11.51 -31.12
N TYR A 55 -3.52 -10.83 -29.96
CA TYR A 55 -3.99 -9.47 -29.81
C TYR A 55 -3.24 -8.50 -30.73
N PHE A 56 -1.90 -8.54 -30.75
CA PHE A 56 -1.11 -7.71 -31.65
C PHE A 56 -1.30 -8.10 -33.13
N GLN A 57 -1.43 -9.39 -33.46
CA GLN A 57 -1.72 -9.81 -34.83
C GLN A 57 -3.05 -9.25 -35.36
N ARG A 58 -4.07 -9.13 -34.51
CA ARG A 58 -5.39 -8.64 -34.88
C ARG A 58 -5.50 -7.12 -34.89
N HIS A 59 -4.82 -6.46 -33.93
CA HIS A 59 -5.17 -5.10 -33.55
C HIS A 59 -4.00 -4.11 -33.51
N ASP A 60 -2.82 -4.49 -33.98
CA ASP A 60 -1.68 -3.56 -34.01
C ASP A 60 -2.03 -2.30 -34.84
N GLY A 61 -1.74 -1.12 -34.25
CA GLY A 61 -2.07 0.17 -34.86
C GLY A 61 -3.55 0.55 -34.88
N GLN A 62 -4.44 -0.20 -34.21
CA GLN A 62 -5.87 0.06 -34.14
C GLN A 62 -6.29 0.59 -32.77
N ALA A 63 -7.35 1.39 -32.73
CA ALA A 63 -8.05 1.76 -31.50
C ALA A 63 -9.11 0.69 -31.18
N VAL A 64 -8.90 -0.05 -30.08
CA VAL A 64 -9.74 -1.19 -29.70
C VAL A 64 -10.22 -1.08 -28.25
N THR A 65 -11.13 -1.96 -27.85
CA THR A 65 -11.76 -1.96 -26.54
C THR A 65 -11.13 -3.01 -25.62
N CYS A 66 -11.48 -2.94 -24.32
CA CYS A 66 -11.16 -3.99 -23.36
C CYS A 66 -11.76 -5.35 -23.76
N ASP A 67 -12.92 -5.33 -24.45
CA ASP A 67 -13.58 -6.54 -24.94
C ASP A 67 -12.74 -7.24 -26.02
N ASP A 68 -12.16 -6.50 -26.96
CA ASP A 68 -11.29 -7.03 -28.01
C ASP A 68 -10.03 -7.65 -27.42
N PHE A 69 -9.46 -7.00 -26.39
CA PHE A 69 -8.30 -7.55 -25.68
C PHE A 69 -8.64 -8.87 -24.98
N ALA A 70 -9.72 -8.90 -24.17
CA ALA A 70 -10.12 -10.10 -23.45
C ALA A 70 -10.50 -11.25 -24.41
N GLN A 71 -11.13 -10.93 -25.53
CA GLN A 71 -11.50 -11.90 -26.56
C GLN A 71 -10.24 -12.52 -27.19
N ALA A 72 -9.23 -11.71 -27.50
CA ALA A 72 -7.99 -12.24 -28.10
C ALA A 72 -7.26 -13.20 -27.13
N ILE A 73 -7.24 -12.90 -25.82
CA ILE A 73 -6.65 -13.81 -24.82
C ILE A 73 -7.44 -15.12 -24.73
N ALA A 74 -8.77 -15.04 -24.72
CA ALA A 74 -9.65 -16.21 -24.67
C ALA A 74 -9.53 -17.10 -25.93
N ASP A 75 -9.57 -16.50 -27.11
CA ASP A 75 -9.49 -17.21 -28.39
C ASP A 75 -8.14 -17.96 -28.56
N ALA A 76 -7.07 -17.41 -28.03
CA ALA A 76 -5.76 -18.06 -28.05
C ALA A 76 -5.67 -19.24 -27.06
N ASN A 77 -6.65 -19.39 -26.16
CA ASN A 77 -6.70 -20.39 -25.11
C ASN A 77 -8.09 -21.01 -25.00
N PRO A 78 -8.60 -21.71 -26.04
CA PRO A 78 -10.01 -22.16 -26.13
C PRO A 78 -10.40 -23.15 -25.01
N ASP A 79 -9.44 -23.92 -24.49
CA ASP A 79 -9.67 -24.91 -23.44
C ASP A 79 -9.49 -24.33 -22.02
N SER A 80 -9.28 -23.04 -21.89
CA SER A 80 -9.03 -22.37 -20.60
C SER A 80 -10.35 -21.99 -19.89
N PRO A 81 -10.33 -21.87 -18.55
CA PRO A 81 -11.43 -21.28 -17.81
C PRO A 81 -11.83 -19.88 -18.29
N LEU A 82 -10.88 -19.08 -18.79
CA LEU A 82 -11.17 -17.76 -19.33
C LEU A 82 -12.09 -17.83 -20.56
N ALA A 83 -11.82 -18.73 -21.49
CA ALA A 83 -12.62 -18.88 -22.71
C ALA A 83 -14.06 -19.31 -22.36
N ALA A 84 -14.22 -20.28 -21.46
CA ALA A 84 -15.51 -20.77 -21.02
C ALA A 84 -16.35 -19.70 -20.27
N LEU A 85 -15.71 -18.85 -19.50
CA LEU A 85 -16.35 -17.88 -18.59
C LEU A 85 -16.26 -16.42 -19.09
N LEU A 86 -15.79 -16.17 -20.30
CA LEU A 86 -15.54 -14.83 -20.82
C LEU A 86 -16.74 -13.87 -20.69
N PRO A 87 -17.98 -14.26 -21.02
CA PRO A 87 -19.13 -13.37 -20.87
C PRO A 87 -19.33 -12.89 -19.43
N GLN A 88 -19.17 -13.79 -18.44
CA GLN A 88 -19.28 -13.46 -17.03
C GLN A 88 -18.02 -12.69 -16.54
N PHE A 89 -16.84 -13.04 -17.03
CA PHE A 89 -15.59 -12.32 -16.70
C PHE A 89 -15.66 -10.84 -17.07
N LYS A 90 -16.30 -10.49 -18.17
CA LYS A 90 -16.48 -9.09 -18.62
C LYS A 90 -17.23 -8.21 -17.60
N ARG A 91 -17.90 -8.78 -16.60
CA ARG A 91 -18.47 -8.04 -15.48
C ARG A 91 -17.43 -7.23 -14.70
N TRP A 92 -16.17 -7.65 -14.70
CA TRP A 92 -15.06 -6.88 -14.12
C TRP A 92 -14.87 -5.50 -14.76
N TYR A 93 -15.21 -5.36 -16.04
CA TYR A 93 -15.16 -4.08 -16.76
C TYR A 93 -16.41 -3.22 -16.56
N SER A 94 -17.58 -3.83 -16.38
CA SER A 94 -18.88 -3.14 -16.35
C SER A 94 -19.43 -2.89 -14.96
N GLN A 95 -19.11 -3.73 -13.96
CA GLN A 95 -19.58 -3.55 -12.59
C GLN A 95 -18.55 -2.77 -11.75
N ALA A 96 -19.02 -1.70 -11.10
CA ALA A 96 -18.24 -0.91 -10.15
C ALA A 96 -18.14 -1.60 -8.77
N GLY A 97 -17.29 -1.10 -7.91
CA GLY A 97 -17.09 -1.61 -6.55
C GLY A 97 -15.92 -2.60 -6.45
N THR A 98 -15.63 -3.05 -5.24
CA THR A 98 -14.65 -4.09 -4.95
C THR A 98 -15.40 -5.28 -4.36
N PRO A 99 -15.37 -6.46 -5.00
CA PRO A 99 -16.00 -7.65 -4.44
C PRO A 99 -15.37 -8.03 -3.10
N ARG A 100 -16.22 -8.59 -2.22
CA ARG A 100 -15.81 -9.23 -0.97
C ARG A 100 -15.97 -10.72 -1.12
N VAL A 101 -15.04 -11.49 -0.59
CA VAL A 101 -15.12 -12.95 -0.48
C VAL A 101 -15.06 -13.29 1.00
N ALA A 102 -16.22 -13.61 1.57
CA ALA A 102 -16.30 -14.18 2.90
C ALA A 102 -15.98 -15.68 2.82
N ALA A 103 -15.04 -16.13 3.62
CA ALA A 103 -14.62 -17.52 3.65
C ALA A 103 -14.86 -18.11 5.05
N THR A 104 -15.40 -19.32 5.13
CA THR A 104 -15.63 -20.05 6.38
C THR A 104 -15.11 -21.47 6.25
N GLY A 105 -14.21 -21.86 7.15
CA GLY A 105 -13.62 -23.20 7.19
C GLY A 105 -14.31 -24.10 8.20
N HIS A 106 -14.53 -25.36 7.85
CA HIS A 106 -15.02 -26.40 8.76
C HIS A 106 -14.20 -27.68 8.60
N HIS A 107 -13.65 -28.17 9.70
CA HIS A 107 -12.92 -29.43 9.75
C HIS A 107 -13.78 -30.51 10.41
N ASP A 108 -14.05 -31.60 9.68
CA ASP A 108 -14.67 -32.80 10.19
C ASP A 108 -13.60 -33.86 10.48
N ALA A 109 -13.29 -34.03 11.75
CA ALA A 109 -12.27 -34.98 12.20
C ALA A 109 -12.66 -36.44 11.94
N ALA A 110 -13.98 -36.77 11.90
CA ALA A 110 -14.46 -38.12 11.69
C ALA A 110 -14.23 -38.61 10.25
N SER A 111 -14.46 -37.72 9.28
CA SER A 111 -14.23 -38.02 7.86
C SER A 111 -12.84 -37.62 7.36
N GLY A 112 -12.08 -36.88 8.13
CA GLY A 112 -10.81 -36.29 7.70
C GLY A 112 -10.98 -35.29 6.56
N ARG A 113 -12.04 -34.50 6.60
CA ARG A 113 -12.38 -33.49 5.58
C ARG A 113 -12.26 -32.08 6.11
N TYR A 114 -11.75 -31.20 5.26
CA TYR A 114 -11.85 -29.77 5.48
C TYR A 114 -12.66 -29.16 4.36
N SER A 115 -13.71 -28.42 4.72
CA SER A 115 -14.59 -27.71 3.78
C SER A 115 -14.39 -26.21 3.93
N LEU A 116 -14.13 -25.52 2.84
CA LEU A 116 -14.00 -24.07 2.77
C LEU A 116 -15.15 -23.51 1.95
N THR A 117 -16.12 -22.88 2.61
CA THR A 117 -17.23 -22.20 1.97
C THR A 117 -16.83 -20.77 1.63
N LEU A 118 -16.99 -20.39 0.38
CA LEU A 118 -16.62 -19.11 -0.21
C LEU A 118 -17.89 -18.41 -0.68
N THR A 119 -18.19 -17.22 -0.16
CA THR A 119 -19.37 -16.43 -0.53
C THR A 119 -18.92 -15.08 -1.03
N GLN A 120 -19.29 -14.73 -2.27
CA GLN A 120 -18.96 -13.43 -2.84
C GLN A 120 -20.12 -12.45 -2.71
N SER A 121 -19.79 -11.19 -2.48
CA SER A 121 -20.73 -10.07 -2.52
C SER A 121 -20.02 -8.82 -3.05
N CYS A 122 -20.79 -7.87 -3.56
CA CYS A 122 -20.25 -6.57 -3.93
C CYS A 122 -21.24 -5.48 -3.51
N PRO A 123 -20.80 -4.47 -2.72
CA PRO A 123 -21.71 -3.43 -2.25
C PRO A 123 -22.32 -2.62 -3.41
N PRO A 124 -23.54 -2.06 -3.22
CA PRO A 124 -24.12 -1.10 -4.14
C PRO A 124 -23.18 0.08 -4.42
N THR A 125 -23.21 0.59 -5.62
CA THR A 125 -22.47 1.79 -6.04
C THR A 125 -23.42 2.74 -6.78
N PRO A 126 -23.09 4.03 -6.93
CA PRO A 126 -23.94 4.96 -7.69
C PRO A 126 -24.31 4.40 -9.08
N GLY A 127 -25.60 4.40 -9.39
CA GLY A 127 -26.13 3.84 -10.64
C GLY A 127 -26.17 2.30 -10.73
N GLN A 128 -25.67 1.57 -9.74
CA GLN A 128 -25.64 0.10 -9.72
C GLN A 128 -26.03 -0.43 -8.33
N SER A 129 -27.32 -0.51 -8.05
CA SER A 129 -27.87 -0.96 -6.77
C SER A 129 -27.73 -2.47 -6.54
N THR A 130 -27.67 -3.26 -7.61
CA THR A 130 -27.50 -4.71 -7.59
C THR A 130 -26.24 -5.12 -8.35
N LYS A 131 -25.62 -6.22 -7.93
CA LYS A 131 -24.42 -6.78 -8.54
C LYS A 131 -24.60 -8.26 -8.81
N GLU A 132 -24.20 -8.65 -10.01
CA GLU A 132 -24.14 -10.06 -10.40
C GLU A 132 -22.81 -10.68 -9.95
N PRO A 133 -22.75 -12.01 -9.69
CA PRO A 133 -21.51 -12.68 -9.32
C PRO A 133 -20.40 -12.48 -10.35
N PHE A 134 -19.18 -12.23 -9.84
CA PHE A 134 -17.98 -12.14 -10.66
C PHE A 134 -17.33 -13.51 -10.88
N VAL A 135 -16.45 -13.63 -11.85
CA VAL A 135 -15.51 -14.74 -11.98
C VAL A 135 -14.27 -14.40 -11.13
N ILE A 136 -14.06 -15.11 -10.03
CA ILE A 136 -12.97 -14.82 -9.08
C ILE A 136 -12.05 -16.03 -8.95
N PRO A 137 -10.84 -16.01 -9.55
CA PRO A 137 -9.87 -17.07 -9.35
C PRO A 137 -9.24 -16.94 -7.95
N LEU A 138 -9.42 -17.92 -7.10
CA LEU A 138 -8.89 -17.99 -5.74
C LEU A 138 -7.81 -19.07 -5.66
N ALA A 139 -6.55 -18.68 -5.60
CA ALA A 139 -5.46 -19.59 -5.34
C ALA A 139 -5.44 -19.95 -3.85
N LEU A 140 -5.49 -21.24 -3.54
CA LEU A 140 -5.68 -21.80 -2.21
C LEU A 140 -4.58 -22.80 -1.86
N GLY A 141 -4.33 -22.97 -0.58
CA GLY A 141 -3.52 -24.03 -0.01
C GLY A 141 -3.87 -24.22 1.48
N LEU A 142 -3.46 -25.34 2.04
CA LEU A 142 -3.65 -25.63 3.47
C LEU A 142 -2.29 -25.95 4.11
N LEU A 143 -2.05 -25.41 5.30
CA LEU A 143 -0.91 -25.75 6.13
C LEU A 143 -1.35 -26.59 7.33
N ASP A 144 -0.52 -27.54 7.75
CA ASP A 144 -0.71 -28.27 9.01
C ASP A 144 -0.35 -27.39 10.23
N ALA A 145 -0.54 -27.91 11.44
CA ALA A 145 -0.23 -27.21 12.69
C ALA A 145 1.28 -26.85 12.83
N ASN A 146 2.17 -27.51 12.07
CA ASN A 146 3.60 -27.23 12.03
C ASN A 146 4.00 -26.27 10.90
N GLY A 147 3.03 -25.74 10.17
CA GLY A 147 3.24 -24.84 9.05
C GLY A 147 3.70 -25.52 7.75
N ARG A 148 3.59 -26.85 7.63
CA ARG A 148 3.91 -27.57 6.40
C ARG A 148 2.70 -27.60 5.48
N GLU A 149 2.92 -27.34 4.21
CA GLU A 149 1.84 -27.44 3.22
C GLU A 149 1.32 -28.88 3.13
N ILE A 150 0.01 -29.06 3.23
CA ILE A 150 -0.66 -30.35 3.08
C ILE A 150 -0.61 -30.73 1.59
N SER A 151 -0.02 -31.86 1.28
CA SER A 151 0.14 -32.33 -0.09
C SER A 151 -1.19 -32.41 -0.84
N GLY A 152 -1.23 -31.86 -2.08
CA GLY A 152 -2.42 -31.85 -2.93
C GLY A 152 -3.48 -30.79 -2.53
N SER A 153 -3.21 -29.94 -1.53
CA SER A 153 -4.11 -28.85 -1.15
C SER A 153 -3.99 -27.62 -2.04
N ALA A 154 -2.81 -27.39 -2.66
CA ALA A 154 -2.58 -26.24 -3.52
C ALA A 154 -3.38 -26.34 -4.82
N ARG A 155 -4.26 -25.37 -5.06
CA ARG A 155 -5.08 -25.29 -6.28
C ARG A 155 -5.67 -23.90 -6.48
N THR A 156 -6.09 -23.59 -7.69
CA THR A 156 -6.90 -22.41 -7.99
C THR A 156 -8.36 -22.85 -8.14
N HIS A 157 -9.24 -22.34 -7.28
CA HIS A 157 -10.69 -22.48 -7.42
C HIS A 157 -11.24 -21.23 -8.10
N VAL A 158 -12.08 -21.42 -9.12
CA VAL A 158 -12.72 -20.31 -9.85
C VAL A 158 -14.15 -20.17 -9.31
N LEU A 159 -14.34 -19.20 -8.42
CA LEU A 159 -15.67 -18.89 -7.86
C LEU A 159 -16.49 -18.12 -8.90
N THR A 160 -17.63 -18.68 -9.30
CA THR A 160 -18.53 -18.15 -10.34
C THR A 160 -19.93 -17.85 -9.81
N GLU A 161 -20.34 -18.57 -8.76
CA GLU A 161 -21.64 -18.42 -8.12
C GLU A 161 -21.56 -17.51 -6.88
N GLY A 162 -22.71 -17.12 -6.35
CA GLY A 162 -22.78 -16.33 -5.11
C GLY A 162 -22.15 -17.04 -3.91
N SER A 163 -22.21 -18.38 -3.86
CA SER A 163 -21.58 -19.19 -2.81
C SER A 163 -21.22 -20.57 -3.33
N GLU A 164 -20.00 -21.02 -3.03
CA GLU A 164 -19.48 -22.35 -3.38
C GLU A 164 -18.68 -22.94 -2.22
N THR A 165 -18.59 -24.27 -2.15
CA THR A 165 -17.79 -24.97 -1.13
C THR A 165 -16.71 -25.81 -1.77
N VAL A 166 -15.47 -25.57 -1.35
CA VAL A 166 -14.28 -26.32 -1.77
C VAL A 166 -13.97 -27.36 -0.70
N VAL A 167 -13.89 -28.63 -1.08
CA VAL A 167 -13.63 -29.75 -0.17
C VAL A 167 -12.21 -30.26 -0.36
N PHE A 168 -11.52 -30.49 0.75
CA PHE A 168 -10.21 -31.11 0.84
C PHE A 168 -10.32 -32.41 1.65
N ASP A 169 -10.00 -33.54 1.04
CA ASP A 169 -9.99 -34.85 1.69
C ASP A 169 -8.60 -35.16 2.30
N GLY A 170 -8.56 -36.07 3.27
CA GLY A 170 -7.32 -36.51 3.88
C GLY A 170 -6.68 -35.51 4.87
N VAL A 171 -7.44 -34.54 5.33
CA VAL A 171 -7.00 -33.52 6.30
C VAL A 171 -7.24 -34.06 7.72
N LYS A 172 -6.20 -34.54 8.39
CA LYS A 172 -6.28 -35.24 9.69
C LYS A 172 -6.54 -34.32 10.87
N GLU A 173 -6.04 -33.10 10.81
CA GLU A 173 -6.10 -32.10 11.89
C GLU A 173 -6.61 -30.76 11.32
N PRO A 174 -7.19 -29.86 12.14
CA PRO A 174 -7.63 -28.55 11.69
C PRO A 174 -6.48 -27.80 11.00
N PRO A 175 -6.58 -27.49 9.71
CA PRO A 175 -5.52 -26.82 8.97
C PRO A 175 -5.56 -25.31 9.15
N VAL A 176 -4.48 -24.64 8.78
CA VAL A 176 -4.46 -23.21 8.55
C VAL A 176 -4.66 -22.96 7.04
N PRO A 177 -5.79 -22.39 6.61
CA PRO A 177 -6.01 -22.13 5.19
C PRO A 177 -5.20 -20.92 4.73
N SER A 178 -4.51 -21.07 3.62
CA SER A 178 -3.84 -19.99 2.89
C SER A 178 -4.70 -19.64 1.68
N ILE A 179 -5.43 -18.52 1.77
CA ILE A 179 -6.46 -18.12 0.80
C ILE A 179 -6.00 -16.90 0.03
N LEU A 180 -6.32 -16.82 -1.27
CA LEU A 180 -5.95 -15.71 -2.16
C LEU A 180 -4.43 -15.59 -2.38
N ARG A 181 -3.75 -16.73 -2.48
CA ARG A 181 -2.30 -16.80 -2.74
C ARG A 181 -1.90 -15.98 -3.96
N GLY A 182 -0.77 -15.29 -3.87
CA GLY A 182 -0.28 -14.40 -4.91
C GLY A 182 -1.22 -13.24 -5.24
N PHE A 183 -2.18 -12.91 -4.37
CA PHE A 183 -3.25 -11.94 -4.66
C PHE A 183 -3.98 -12.26 -5.97
N SER A 184 -4.43 -13.50 -6.13
CA SER A 184 -4.96 -14.03 -7.38
C SER A 184 -6.18 -13.31 -7.94
N ALA A 185 -6.87 -12.48 -7.15
CA ALA A 185 -7.95 -11.60 -7.59
C ALA A 185 -8.02 -10.32 -6.73
N PRO A 186 -8.45 -9.17 -7.29
CA PRO A 186 -8.59 -7.91 -6.56
C PRO A 186 -9.88 -7.87 -5.73
N VAL A 187 -9.93 -8.67 -4.68
CA VAL A 187 -11.07 -8.80 -3.76
C VAL A 187 -10.65 -8.51 -2.32
N ILE A 188 -11.62 -8.16 -1.49
CA ILE A 188 -11.43 -8.09 -0.04
C ILE A 188 -11.74 -9.48 0.52
N LEU A 189 -10.71 -10.16 1.04
CA LEU A 189 -10.85 -11.45 1.70
C LEU A 189 -11.25 -11.26 3.17
N GLU A 190 -12.43 -11.79 3.52
CA GLU A 190 -12.96 -11.83 4.88
C GLU A 190 -12.84 -13.27 5.40
N PHE A 191 -11.84 -13.52 6.22
CA PHE A 191 -11.65 -14.77 6.96
C PHE A 191 -11.13 -14.41 8.37
N ASP A 192 -11.79 -14.98 9.37
CA ASP A 192 -11.48 -14.71 10.79
C ASP A 192 -10.28 -15.57 11.24
N TYR A 193 -9.10 -15.15 10.82
CA TYR A 193 -7.87 -15.77 11.27
C TYR A 193 -7.61 -15.47 12.75
N SER A 194 -7.37 -16.52 13.53
CA SER A 194 -6.78 -16.34 14.87
C SER A 194 -5.35 -15.81 14.77
N ASP A 195 -4.84 -15.21 15.85
CA ASP A 195 -3.45 -14.75 15.90
C ASP A 195 -2.47 -15.91 15.66
N ALA A 196 -2.75 -17.09 16.22
CA ALA A 196 -1.94 -18.29 16.01
C ALA A 196 -1.88 -18.70 14.51
N GLN A 197 -3.00 -18.60 13.79
CA GLN A 197 -3.03 -18.88 12.36
C GLN A 197 -2.26 -17.84 11.57
N LEU A 198 -2.39 -16.54 11.89
CA LEU A 198 -1.61 -15.47 11.24
C LEU A 198 -0.11 -15.64 11.49
N LEU A 199 0.29 -16.02 12.71
CA LEU A 199 1.68 -16.32 13.05
C LEU A 199 2.21 -17.52 12.26
N THR A 200 1.39 -18.56 12.08
CA THR A 200 1.74 -19.74 11.28
C THR A 200 1.94 -19.37 9.80
N LEU A 201 1.01 -18.59 9.21
CA LEU A 201 1.14 -18.13 7.84
C LEU A 201 2.39 -17.24 7.66
N LEU A 202 2.60 -16.29 8.56
CA LEU A 202 3.77 -15.40 8.53
C LEU A 202 5.09 -16.17 8.59
N ALA A 203 5.18 -17.20 9.44
CA ALA A 203 6.39 -17.96 9.63
C ALA A 203 6.65 -18.99 8.51
N HIS A 204 5.60 -19.59 7.96
CA HIS A 204 5.71 -20.86 7.23
C HIS A 204 5.03 -20.90 5.86
N ASP A 205 4.12 -19.98 5.51
CA ASP A 205 3.45 -20.05 4.21
C ASP A 205 4.49 -20.07 3.08
N THR A 206 4.27 -20.92 2.09
CA THR A 206 5.11 -20.98 0.88
C THR A 206 4.81 -19.84 -0.07
N ASP A 207 3.62 -19.22 0.03
CA ASP A 207 3.25 -18.06 -0.77
C ASP A 207 3.77 -16.75 -0.13
N PRO A 208 4.64 -16.00 -0.84
CA PRO A 208 5.23 -14.78 -0.28
C PRO A 208 4.19 -13.65 -0.04
N PHE A 209 3.13 -13.59 -0.87
CA PHE A 209 2.09 -12.59 -0.67
C PHE A 209 1.33 -12.86 0.63
N ASN A 210 0.90 -14.10 0.86
CA ASN A 210 0.15 -14.45 2.06
C ASN A 210 1.00 -14.35 3.34
N ARG A 211 2.30 -14.62 3.28
CA ARG A 211 3.22 -14.32 4.39
C ARG A 211 3.24 -12.85 4.74
N TRP A 212 3.40 -11.98 3.72
CA TRP A 212 3.38 -10.54 3.91
C TRP A 212 2.03 -10.07 4.44
N GLU A 213 0.94 -10.52 3.83
CA GLU A 213 -0.43 -10.18 4.23
C GLU A 213 -0.73 -10.60 5.69
N ALA A 214 -0.28 -11.78 6.11
CA ALA A 214 -0.43 -12.23 7.50
C ALA A 214 0.28 -11.29 8.49
N GLY A 215 1.48 -10.83 8.17
CA GLY A 215 2.20 -9.83 8.95
C GLY A 215 1.48 -8.50 9.00
N GLN A 216 0.97 -8.02 7.85
CA GLN A 216 0.20 -6.79 7.77
C GLN A 216 -1.12 -6.87 8.56
N ARG A 217 -1.85 -7.99 8.47
CA ARG A 217 -3.10 -8.23 9.23
C ARG A 217 -2.84 -8.25 10.74
N LEU A 218 -1.77 -8.91 11.18
CA LEU A 218 -1.42 -8.96 12.60
C LEU A 218 -1.09 -7.56 13.14
N ALA A 219 -0.25 -6.79 12.43
CA ALA A 219 0.10 -5.43 12.82
C ALA A 219 -1.12 -4.49 12.76
N LEU A 220 -1.96 -4.61 11.73
CA LEU A 220 -3.19 -3.85 11.59
C LEU A 220 -4.17 -4.14 12.73
N LYS A 221 -4.36 -5.42 13.08
CA LYS A 221 -5.24 -5.83 14.19
C LYS A 221 -4.81 -5.17 15.50
N ARG A 222 -3.52 -5.22 15.83
CA ARG A 222 -2.97 -4.54 17.03
C ARG A 222 -3.19 -3.03 17.00
N ALA A 223 -2.94 -2.39 15.85
CA ALA A 223 -3.18 -0.96 15.70
C ALA A 223 -4.66 -0.61 15.91
N LEU A 224 -5.58 -1.34 15.27
CA LEU A 224 -7.02 -1.08 15.36
C LEU A 224 -7.59 -1.34 16.77
N GLU A 225 -7.17 -2.42 17.44
CA GLU A 225 -7.54 -2.71 18.83
C GLU A 225 -7.10 -1.58 19.73
N PHE A 226 -5.86 -1.10 19.57
CA PHE A 226 -5.32 -0.01 20.38
C PHE A 226 -5.98 1.34 20.08
N ILE A 227 -6.25 1.67 18.80
CA ILE A 227 -6.94 2.89 18.41
C ILE A 227 -8.34 2.95 19.01
N ARG A 228 -9.06 1.82 19.08
CA ARG A 228 -10.41 1.72 19.65
C ARG A 228 -10.43 1.72 21.18
N SER A 229 -9.30 1.50 21.81
CA SER A 229 -9.16 1.58 23.27
C SER A 229 -8.90 3.03 23.70
N ASP A 230 -9.12 3.33 24.98
CA ASP A 230 -8.78 4.64 25.57
C ASP A 230 -7.31 4.69 26.06
N ALA A 231 -6.51 3.64 25.81
CA ALA A 231 -5.13 3.55 26.28
C ALA A 231 -4.22 4.60 25.62
N ASP A 232 -3.31 5.17 26.39
CA ASP A 232 -2.28 6.08 25.86
C ASP A 232 -1.13 5.29 25.23
N PRO A 233 -0.81 5.50 23.93
CA PRO A 233 0.29 4.81 23.28
C PRO A 233 1.68 5.18 23.85
N ALA A 234 1.79 6.25 24.61
CA ALA A 234 3.02 6.59 25.33
C ALA A 234 3.21 5.76 26.62
N GLY A 235 2.11 5.25 27.20
CA GLY A 235 2.12 4.53 28.48
C GLY A 235 1.90 3.03 28.38
N ALA A 236 1.41 2.52 27.23
CA ALA A 236 1.09 1.09 27.06
C ALA A 236 1.66 0.53 25.75
N PRO A 237 2.12 -0.75 25.73
CA PRO A 237 2.63 -1.37 24.50
C PRO A 237 1.47 -1.63 23.53
N VAL A 238 1.67 -1.29 22.26
CA VAL A 238 0.75 -1.59 21.16
C VAL A 238 1.00 -3.00 20.62
N LEU A 239 2.27 -3.39 20.47
CA LEU A 239 2.68 -4.72 20.01
C LEU A 239 2.95 -5.62 21.22
N ASP A 240 2.35 -6.80 21.22
CA ASP A 240 2.63 -7.82 22.24
C ASP A 240 3.93 -8.60 21.94
N ALA A 241 4.37 -9.40 22.92
CA ALA A 241 5.60 -10.18 22.81
C ALA A 241 5.57 -11.17 21.64
N ALA A 242 4.41 -11.82 21.39
CA ALA A 242 4.27 -12.79 20.31
C ALA A 242 4.44 -12.14 18.93
N CYS A 243 3.88 -10.93 18.74
CA CYS A 243 4.07 -10.16 17.53
C CYS A 243 5.54 -9.76 17.33
N LEU A 244 6.21 -9.26 18.37
CA LEU A 244 7.63 -8.89 18.30
C LEU A 244 8.53 -10.10 18.03
N ASP A 245 8.24 -11.26 18.60
CA ASP A 245 8.98 -12.51 18.35
C ASP A 245 8.78 -13.02 16.92
N ALA A 246 7.57 -12.89 16.38
CA ALA A 246 7.31 -13.21 14.97
C ALA A 246 8.10 -12.30 14.03
N LEU A 247 8.11 -10.98 14.27
CA LEU A 247 8.90 -10.03 13.49
C LEU A 247 10.42 -10.31 13.59
N ARG A 248 10.91 -10.67 14.78
CA ARG A 248 12.29 -11.14 14.99
C ARG A 248 12.58 -12.39 14.16
N SER A 249 11.68 -13.36 14.17
CA SER A 249 11.82 -14.59 13.40
C SER A 249 11.92 -14.34 11.89
N VAL A 250 11.11 -13.43 11.36
CA VAL A 250 11.21 -13.00 9.95
C VAL A 250 12.56 -12.33 9.69
N LEU A 251 12.98 -11.39 10.54
CA LEU A 251 14.24 -10.66 10.37
C LEU A 251 15.45 -11.60 10.34
N ARG A 252 15.45 -12.61 11.24
CA ARG A 252 16.52 -13.61 11.37
C ARG A 252 16.39 -14.81 10.45
N HIS A 253 15.30 -14.94 9.72
CA HIS A 253 15.05 -16.13 8.89
C HIS A 253 16.14 -16.34 7.84
N PRO A 254 16.80 -17.53 7.78
CA PRO A 254 17.97 -17.74 6.94
C PRO A 254 17.64 -17.80 5.44
N ALA A 255 16.45 -18.27 5.08
CA ALA A 255 16.06 -18.51 3.68
C ALA A 255 15.24 -17.36 3.03
N LEU A 256 14.77 -16.38 3.83
CA LEU A 256 14.05 -15.24 3.26
C LEU A 256 15.04 -14.22 2.70
N ASP A 257 14.76 -13.73 1.49
CA ASP A 257 15.57 -12.66 0.89
C ASP A 257 15.39 -11.33 1.63
N ALA A 258 16.37 -10.45 1.48
CA ALA A 258 16.40 -9.20 2.22
C ALA A 258 15.31 -8.20 1.79
N ALA A 259 14.89 -8.21 0.52
CA ALA A 259 13.81 -7.35 0.03
C ALA A 259 12.48 -7.76 0.66
N PHE A 260 12.21 -9.07 0.71
CA PHE A 260 11.00 -9.59 1.34
C PHE A 260 10.96 -9.27 2.85
N LYS A 261 12.09 -9.44 3.57
CA LYS A 261 12.19 -9.06 4.99
C LYS A 261 11.85 -7.60 5.22
N GLU A 262 12.37 -6.71 4.39
CA GLU A 262 12.10 -5.27 4.49
C GLU A 262 10.61 -4.97 4.31
N LEU A 263 9.95 -5.58 3.32
CA LEU A 263 8.51 -5.41 3.08
C LEU A 263 7.66 -5.89 4.25
N VAL A 264 7.94 -7.06 4.81
CA VAL A 264 7.18 -7.61 5.95
C VAL A 264 7.37 -6.79 7.21
N LEU A 265 8.58 -6.25 7.44
CA LEU A 265 8.93 -5.47 8.63
C LEU A 265 8.50 -3.99 8.52
N THR A 266 7.97 -3.59 7.37
CA THR A 266 7.37 -2.27 7.17
C THR A 266 5.91 -2.30 7.64
N LEU A 267 5.59 -1.49 8.65
CA LEU A 267 4.24 -1.40 9.22
C LEU A 267 3.22 -0.85 8.21
N PRO A 268 1.94 -1.21 8.35
CA PRO A 268 0.84 -0.63 7.57
C PRO A 268 0.91 0.91 7.58
N SER A 269 0.58 1.53 6.45
CA SER A 269 0.53 2.99 6.36
C SER A 269 -0.64 3.57 7.17
N GLU A 270 -0.52 4.82 7.61
CA GLU A 270 -1.62 5.53 8.30
C GLU A 270 -2.89 5.58 7.45
N THR A 271 -2.72 5.75 6.13
CA THR A 271 -3.85 5.72 5.19
C THR A 271 -4.54 4.37 5.16
N TYR A 272 -3.79 3.27 5.16
CA TYR A 272 -4.35 1.92 5.16
C TYR A 272 -5.07 1.60 6.47
N ILE A 273 -4.51 2.04 7.61
CA ILE A 273 -5.18 1.92 8.91
C ILE A 273 -6.48 2.73 8.92
N ALA A 274 -6.46 3.97 8.41
CA ALA A 274 -7.64 4.84 8.33
C ALA A 274 -8.76 4.25 7.45
N GLU A 275 -8.43 3.48 6.41
CA GLU A 275 -9.41 2.80 5.55
C GLU A 275 -10.26 1.78 6.30
N GLN A 276 -9.74 1.20 7.39
CA GLN A 276 -10.39 0.18 8.19
C GLN A 276 -11.30 0.77 9.31
N LEU A 277 -11.39 2.08 9.40
CA LEU A 277 -12.18 2.78 10.41
C LEU A 277 -13.38 3.49 9.79
N ASP A 278 -14.50 3.48 10.49
CA ASP A 278 -15.70 4.24 10.10
C ASP A 278 -15.52 5.72 10.41
N ILE A 279 -14.91 6.02 11.55
CA ILE A 279 -14.55 7.37 11.99
C ILE A 279 -13.04 7.42 12.18
N VAL A 280 -12.39 8.38 11.56
CA VAL A 280 -10.94 8.51 11.46
C VAL A 280 -10.47 9.68 12.33
N ASP A 281 -9.76 9.37 13.40
CA ASP A 281 -8.92 10.34 14.14
C ASP A 281 -7.49 10.22 13.61
N PRO A 282 -7.03 11.17 12.79
CA PRO A 282 -5.72 11.06 12.16
C PRO A 282 -4.56 11.20 13.14
N GLN A 283 -4.74 11.97 14.24
CA GLN A 283 -3.72 12.13 15.25
C GLN A 283 -3.57 10.88 16.11
N ARG A 284 -4.69 10.22 16.41
CA ARG A 284 -4.69 8.94 17.12
C ARG A 284 -3.98 7.85 16.31
N ILE A 285 -4.28 7.75 15.02
CA ILE A 285 -3.62 6.80 14.12
C ILE A 285 -2.11 7.05 14.06
N HIS A 286 -1.71 8.32 13.90
CA HIS A 286 -0.30 8.72 13.88
C HIS A 286 0.41 8.32 15.18
N ALA A 287 -0.15 8.67 16.33
CA ALA A 287 0.44 8.36 17.62
C ALA A 287 0.61 6.85 17.85
N VAL A 288 -0.40 6.05 17.53
CA VAL A 288 -0.35 4.58 17.68
C VAL A 288 0.71 3.99 16.74
N ARG A 289 0.74 4.39 15.48
CA ARG A 289 1.71 3.87 14.52
C ARG A 289 3.15 4.25 14.86
N GLU A 290 3.40 5.47 15.32
CA GLU A 290 4.73 5.87 15.79
C GLU A 290 5.14 5.10 17.05
N ALA A 291 4.23 4.84 17.99
CA ALA A 291 4.48 3.99 19.14
C ALA A 291 4.86 2.55 18.73
N MET A 292 4.19 1.95 17.74
CA MET A 292 4.56 0.66 17.18
C MET A 292 5.98 0.67 16.60
N ARG A 293 6.33 1.70 15.84
CA ARG A 293 7.68 1.85 15.25
C ARG A 293 8.76 1.96 16.33
N GLU A 294 8.53 2.79 17.34
CA GLU A 294 9.45 2.97 18.48
C GLU A 294 9.59 1.70 19.31
N GLN A 295 8.49 0.96 19.50
CA GLN A 295 8.50 -0.32 20.19
C GLN A 295 9.30 -1.38 19.43
N MET A 296 9.09 -1.52 18.12
CA MET A 296 9.90 -2.39 17.26
C MET A 296 11.38 -2.00 17.28
N ALA A 297 11.68 -0.71 17.17
CA ALA A 297 13.05 -0.20 17.16
C ALA A 297 13.81 -0.59 18.45
N ARG A 298 13.17 -0.43 19.60
CA ARG A 298 13.78 -0.75 20.91
C ARG A 298 13.83 -2.26 21.18
N ALA A 299 12.72 -2.98 20.96
CA ALA A 299 12.62 -4.39 21.28
C ALA A 299 13.52 -5.28 20.43
N LEU A 300 13.80 -4.86 19.19
CA LEU A 300 14.62 -5.61 18.22
C LEU A 300 15.97 -4.93 17.96
N GLN A 301 16.48 -4.09 18.87
CA GLN A 301 17.68 -3.28 18.62
C GLN A 301 18.91 -4.13 18.24
N ALA A 302 19.17 -5.23 18.94
CA ALA A 302 20.29 -6.14 18.62
C ALA A 302 20.10 -6.84 17.26
N ASP A 303 18.84 -7.12 16.89
CA ASP A 303 18.50 -7.75 15.62
C ASP A 303 18.62 -6.76 14.45
N TRP A 304 18.26 -5.49 14.66
CA TRP A 304 18.50 -4.41 13.71
C TRP A 304 20.00 -4.14 13.50
N GLN A 305 20.79 -4.16 14.57
CA GLN A 305 22.24 -4.05 14.45
C GLN A 305 22.81 -5.17 13.58
N TRP A 306 22.46 -6.42 13.88
CA TRP A 306 22.86 -7.57 13.06
C TRP A 306 22.42 -7.41 11.59
N ALA A 307 21.18 -7.02 11.35
CA ALA A 307 20.66 -6.84 10.00
C ALA A 307 21.45 -5.77 9.23
N TRP A 308 21.76 -4.64 9.86
CA TRP A 308 22.57 -3.60 9.25
C TRP A 308 24.01 -4.07 8.96
N GLU A 309 24.65 -4.76 9.88
CA GLU A 309 26.02 -5.27 9.72
C GLU A 309 26.11 -6.35 8.63
N THR A 310 25.13 -7.24 8.57
CA THR A 310 25.11 -8.38 7.63
C THR A 310 24.72 -7.95 6.20
N HIS A 311 23.83 -6.96 6.05
CA HIS A 311 23.26 -6.60 4.76
C HIS A 311 23.85 -5.33 4.13
N ARG A 312 24.81 -4.65 4.80
CA ARG A 312 25.54 -3.55 4.15
C ARG A 312 26.21 -4.04 2.86
N ASP A 313 25.94 -3.33 1.78
CA ASP A 313 26.66 -3.53 0.54
C ASP A 313 27.91 -2.64 0.57
N THR A 314 29.09 -3.28 0.57
CA THR A 314 30.40 -2.60 0.61
C THR A 314 31.13 -2.68 -0.74
N GLY A 315 30.55 -3.36 -1.72
CA GLY A 315 31.10 -3.52 -3.07
C GLY A 315 30.74 -2.37 -4.02
N ALA A 316 31.12 -2.55 -5.29
CA ALA A 316 30.66 -1.67 -6.36
C ALA A 316 29.13 -1.72 -6.48
N TYR A 317 28.49 -0.57 -6.79
CA TYR A 317 27.05 -0.52 -6.97
C TYR A 317 26.56 -1.47 -8.07
N ARG A 318 25.55 -2.27 -7.73
CA ARG A 318 24.86 -3.15 -8.67
C ARG A 318 23.35 -3.01 -8.49
N PRO A 319 22.59 -2.84 -9.60
CA PRO A 319 21.13 -2.71 -9.56
C PRO A 319 20.39 -4.06 -9.56
N ASP A 320 21.07 -5.18 -9.31
CA ASP A 320 20.44 -6.48 -9.25
C ASP A 320 19.49 -6.61 -8.03
N PRO A 321 18.46 -7.47 -8.11
CA PRO A 321 17.46 -7.61 -7.04
C PRO A 321 18.05 -7.94 -5.66
N GLN A 322 19.09 -8.79 -5.60
CA GLN A 322 19.71 -9.19 -4.33
C GLN A 322 20.41 -8.00 -3.67
N SER A 323 21.21 -7.24 -4.43
CA SER A 323 21.90 -6.04 -3.92
C SER A 323 20.90 -4.94 -3.55
N CYS A 324 19.83 -4.76 -4.33
CA CYS A 324 18.75 -3.82 -4.01
C CYS A 324 18.06 -4.20 -2.69
N GLY A 325 17.70 -5.46 -2.49
CA GLY A 325 17.08 -5.95 -1.26
C GLY A 325 17.99 -5.78 -0.04
N ARG A 326 19.28 -6.09 -0.18
CA ARG A 326 20.26 -5.87 0.91
C ARG A 326 20.31 -4.40 1.33
N ARG A 327 20.40 -3.47 0.37
CA ARG A 327 20.40 -2.03 0.67
C ARG A 327 19.09 -1.56 1.32
N ALA A 328 17.94 -2.08 0.88
CA ALA A 328 16.64 -1.75 1.46
C ALA A 328 16.57 -2.19 2.93
N LEU A 329 16.90 -3.44 3.23
CA LEU A 329 16.89 -3.95 4.61
C LEU A 329 17.92 -3.25 5.50
N ALA A 330 19.12 -2.98 4.99
CA ALA A 330 20.13 -2.22 5.73
C ALA A 330 19.66 -0.78 6.01
N GLY A 331 18.97 -0.15 5.07
CA GLY A 331 18.37 1.18 5.23
C GLY A 331 17.27 1.22 6.29
N LEU A 332 16.37 0.22 6.27
CA LEU A 332 15.35 0.05 7.30
C LEU A 332 16.00 -0.16 8.69
N ALA A 333 16.97 -1.05 8.78
CA ALA A 333 17.69 -1.33 10.02
C ALA A 333 18.36 -0.07 10.59
N LEU A 334 19.03 0.72 9.75
CA LEU A 334 19.63 1.99 10.16
C LEU A 334 18.60 2.99 10.69
N THR A 335 17.44 3.06 10.03
CA THR A 335 16.32 3.91 10.48
C THR A 335 15.82 3.48 11.86
N MET A 336 15.62 2.19 12.10
CA MET A 336 15.19 1.65 13.38
C MET A 336 16.23 1.86 14.49
N LEU A 337 17.51 1.72 14.16
CA LEU A 337 18.61 1.98 15.10
C LEU A 337 18.70 3.46 15.49
N CYS A 338 18.54 4.38 14.54
CA CYS A 338 18.49 5.82 14.84
C CYS A 338 17.24 6.18 15.68
N LEU A 339 16.13 5.51 15.45
CA LEU A 339 14.89 5.71 16.22
C LEU A 339 15.04 5.20 17.66
N ALA A 340 15.65 4.02 17.87
CA ALA A 340 15.98 3.49 19.20
C ALA A 340 16.97 4.40 19.92
N ALA A 341 17.99 4.88 19.23
CA ALA A 341 19.00 5.80 19.75
C ALA A 341 18.40 7.12 20.27
N ARG A 342 17.38 7.64 19.60
CA ARG A 342 16.64 8.84 20.04
C ARG A 342 16.01 8.64 21.43
N ALA A 343 15.43 7.48 21.67
CA ALA A 343 14.76 7.19 22.95
C ALA A 343 15.75 6.99 24.10
N SER A 344 16.96 6.50 23.83
CA SER A 344 18.01 6.25 24.82
C SER A 344 19.03 7.41 24.97
N GLY A 345 19.01 8.38 24.07
CA GLY A 345 20.05 9.42 24.00
C GLY A 345 21.37 8.92 23.41
N ASP A 346 21.40 7.74 22.78
CA ASP A 346 22.60 7.20 22.12
C ASP A 346 22.98 8.06 20.89
N VAL A 347 24.24 8.46 20.82
CA VAL A 347 24.78 9.25 19.71
C VAL A 347 25.52 8.41 18.67
N ILE A 348 25.75 7.13 18.95
CA ILE A 348 26.55 6.24 18.09
C ILE A 348 25.84 5.98 16.77
N TRP A 349 24.58 5.58 16.81
CA TRP A 349 23.85 5.23 15.59
C TRP A 349 23.57 6.43 14.69
N PRO A 350 23.13 7.58 15.18
CA PRO A 350 23.07 8.79 14.36
C PRO A 350 24.43 9.20 13.79
N GLY A 351 25.51 9.06 14.56
CA GLY A 351 26.88 9.28 14.09
C GLY A 351 27.28 8.33 12.93
N ARG A 352 26.93 7.03 13.05
CA ARG A 352 27.14 6.04 11.98
C ARG A 352 26.29 6.35 10.74
N ALA A 353 25.05 6.79 10.92
CA ALA A 353 24.18 7.22 9.83
C ALA A 353 24.77 8.43 9.10
N TYR A 354 25.25 9.43 9.84
CA TYR A 354 25.90 10.59 9.25
C TYR A 354 27.21 10.21 8.51
N GLN A 355 28.01 9.30 9.07
CA GLN A 355 29.20 8.80 8.39
C GLN A 355 28.83 8.04 7.11
N ARG A 356 27.79 7.15 7.17
CA ARG A 356 27.29 6.46 5.96
C ARG A 356 26.81 7.44 4.90
N PHE A 357 26.11 8.50 5.30
CA PHE A 357 25.69 9.58 4.41
C PHE A 357 26.89 10.21 3.68
N LYS A 358 27.98 10.48 4.37
CA LYS A 358 29.19 11.08 3.77
C LYS A 358 29.89 10.13 2.80
N ASP A 359 30.05 8.88 3.20
CA ASP A 359 30.91 7.91 2.52
C ASP A 359 30.19 7.14 1.41
N ALA A 360 28.85 7.23 1.31
CA ALA A 360 28.08 6.48 0.34
C ALA A 360 28.48 6.78 -1.10
N GLY A 361 28.85 5.71 -1.84
CA GLY A 361 29.20 5.78 -3.26
C GLY A 361 27.98 5.74 -4.21
N ASN A 362 26.78 5.65 -3.68
CA ASN A 362 25.54 5.62 -4.49
C ASN A 362 24.40 6.38 -3.79
N MET A 363 23.39 6.76 -4.58
CA MET A 363 22.25 7.54 -4.10
C MET A 363 21.41 6.77 -3.09
N THR A 364 21.18 5.48 -3.28
CA THR A 364 20.31 4.66 -2.41
C THR A 364 20.82 4.67 -0.97
N ASP A 365 22.09 4.37 -0.77
CA ASP A 365 22.71 4.35 0.56
C ASP A 365 22.79 5.75 1.19
N ARG A 366 23.13 6.75 0.38
CA ARG A 366 23.22 8.15 0.84
C ARG A 366 21.86 8.65 1.30
N PHE A 367 20.84 8.41 0.50
CA PHE A 367 19.49 8.86 0.80
C PHE A 367 18.85 8.07 1.97
N ALA A 368 19.10 6.76 2.08
CA ALA A 368 18.65 5.96 3.23
C ALA A 368 19.27 6.48 4.55
N ALA A 369 20.55 6.81 4.55
CA ALA A 369 21.22 7.37 5.72
C ALA A 369 20.68 8.77 6.09
N LEU A 370 20.44 9.63 5.09
CA LEU A 370 19.80 10.93 5.30
C LEU A 370 18.37 10.77 5.85
N SER A 371 17.60 9.83 5.30
CA SER A 371 16.24 9.53 5.75
C SER A 371 16.20 9.04 7.20
N ALA A 372 17.17 8.23 7.62
CA ALA A 372 17.29 7.76 9.01
C ALA A 372 17.53 8.92 9.99
N LEU A 373 18.37 9.89 9.62
CA LEU A 373 18.61 11.09 10.43
C LEU A 373 17.36 11.99 10.52
N VAL A 374 16.70 12.25 9.38
CA VAL A 374 15.48 13.06 9.33
C VAL A 374 14.33 12.37 10.08
N GLY A 375 14.12 11.07 9.83
CA GLY A 375 13.06 10.28 10.46
C GLY A 375 13.20 10.13 11.98
N SER A 376 14.44 10.16 12.50
CA SER A 376 14.71 10.20 13.94
C SER A 376 14.74 11.61 14.54
N ALA A 377 14.59 12.64 13.71
CA ALA A 377 14.71 14.06 14.10
C ALA A 377 16.03 14.39 14.83
N HIS A 378 17.12 13.76 14.44
CA HIS A 378 18.42 13.98 15.07
C HIS A 378 19.04 15.31 14.60
N PRO A 379 19.75 16.07 15.46
CA PRO A 379 20.37 17.37 15.08
C PRO A 379 21.27 17.31 13.85
N LEU A 380 21.98 16.21 13.62
CA LEU A 380 22.81 16.00 12.41
C LEU A 380 22.01 16.02 11.09
N ALA A 381 20.67 15.90 11.15
CA ALA A 381 19.83 15.97 9.96
C ALA A 381 19.94 17.33 9.25
N ALA A 382 20.02 18.42 9.98
CA ALA A 382 20.11 19.77 9.42
C ALA A 382 21.40 19.94 8.59
N GLU A 383 22.54 19.52 9.13
CA GLU A 383 23.82 19.56 8.41
C GLU A 383 23.82 18.62 7.20
N ALA A 384 23.29 17.39 7.37
CA ALA A 384 23.18 16.42 6.28
C ALA A 384 22.30 16.92 5.14
N LEU A 385 21.16 17.56 5.43
CA LEU A 385 20.26 18.18 4.44
C LEU A 385 20.96 19.31 3.67
N THR A 386 21.68 20.19 4.37
CA THR A 386 22.45 21.28 3.74
C THR A 386 23.52 20.71 2.80
N ARG A 387 24.24 19.69 3.26
CA ARG A 387 25.29 19.04 2.46
C ARG A 387 24.71 18.27 1.27
N PHE A 388 23.57 17.60 1.44
CA PHE A 388 22.89 16.91 0.34
C PHE A 388 22.46 17.89 -0.75
N HIS A 389 21.83 19.01 -0.35
CA HIS A 389 21.45 20.07 -1.27
C HIS A 389 22.67 20.61 -2.06
N ALA A 390 23.77 20.92 -1.37
CA ALA A 390 24.98 21.43 -2.01
C ALA A 390 25.62 20.44 -3.00
N LEU A 391 25.55 19.13 -2.70
CA LEU A 391 26.07 18.06 -3.58
C LEU A 391 25.25 17.88 -4.87
N PHE A 392 23.94 18.14 -4.83
CA PHE A 392 23.00 17.77 -5.89
C PHE A 392 22.17 18.96 -6.37
N ARG A 393 22.61 20.20 -6.15
CA ARG A 393 21.85 21.41 -6.49
C ARG A 393 21.49 21.52 -7.98
N ASP A 394 22.31 20.93 -8.86
CA ASP A 394 22.12 20.96 -10.30
C ASP A 394 21.32 19.73 -10.83
N GLU A 395 20.90 18.82 -9.92
CA GLU A 395 20.20 17.58 -10.23
C GLU A 395 18.70 17.69 -9.85
N ALA A 396 17.88 18.17 -10.76
CA ALA A 396 16.47 18.51 -10.48
C ALA A 396 15.67 17.38 -9.79
N LEU A 397 15.80 16.13 -10.27
CA LEU A 397 15.10 14.97 -9.69
C LEU A 397 15.63 14.58 -8.31
N VAL A 398 16.87 14.89 -7.99
CA VAL A 398 17.44 14.64 -6.67
C VAL A 398 17.00 15.72 -5.68
N LEU A 399 16.92 16.98 -6.14
CA LEU A 399 16.30 18.05 -5.34
C LEU A 399 14.84 17.78 -5.01
N ASP A 400 14.09 17.16 -5.91
CA ASP A 400 12.71 16.73 -5.62
C ASP A 400 12.66 15.76 -4.43
N LYS A 401 13.61 14.83 -4.33
CA LYS A 401 13.72 13.94 -3.15
C LYS A 401 14.07 14.72 -1.86
N TRP A 402 14.90 15.74 -1.96
CA TRP A 402 15.28 16.58 -0.82
C TRP A 402 14.09 17.38 -0.27
N PHE A 403 13.24 17.94 -1.15
CA PHE A 403 12.00 18.59 -0.74
C PHE A 403 11.01 17.58 -0.12
N ALA A 404 10.80 16.45 -0.79
CA ALA A 404 9.86 15.42 -0.34
C ALA A 404 10.22 14.86 1.04
N LEU A 405 11.50 14.60 1.29
CA LEU A 405 11.97 14.06 2.56
C LEU A 405 11.65 15.00 3.73
N GLN A 406 11.80 16.30 3.55
CA GLN A 406 11.51 17.29 4.59
C GLN A 406 10.01 17.47 4.84
N ALA A 407 9.21 17.45 3.77
CA ALA A 407 7.74 17.52 3.86
C ALA A 407 7.11 16.25 4.43
N GLY A 408 7.73 15.09 4.19
CA GLY A 408 7.32 13.79 4.71
C GLY A 408 7.95 13.41 6.06
N ALA A 409 8.70 14.31 6.68
CA ALA A 409 9.30 14.06 7.99
C ALA A 409 8.22 13.88 9.07
N PRO A 410 8.44 13.03 10.11
CA PRO A 410 7.52 12.94 11.23
C PRO A 410 7.30 14.30 11.90
N ASP A 411 6.04 14.67 12.11
CA ASP A 411 5.71 15.95 12.75
C ASP A 411 5.95 15.89 14.26
N ARG A 412 6.73 16.82 14.75
CA ARG A 412 7.08 16.89 16.17
C ARG A 412 6.78 18.28 16.69
N GLY A 413 5.63 18.39 17.36
CA GLY A 413 5.18 19.66 17.90
C GLY A 413 4.76 20.68 16.83
N GLY A 414 4.40 20.21 15.63
CA GLY A 414 3.90 21.07 14.55
C GLY A 414 4.98 21.74 13.72
N ASP A 415 6.20 21.20 13.68
CA ASP A 415 7.38 21.81 13.02
C ASP A 415 7.41 21.61 11.50
N VAL A 416 6.67 20.63 10.94
CA VAL A 416 6.69 20.32 9.51
C VAL A 416 6.05 21.42 8.67
N LEU A 417 4.86 21.94 9.04
CA LEU A 417 4.19 22.99 8.26
C LEU A 417 4.99 24.30 8.18
N PRO A 418 5.58 24.83 9.26
CA PRO A 418 6.50 25.96 9.18
C PRO A 418 7.67 25.71 8.23
N ARG A 419 8.27 24.52 8.26
CA ARG A 419 9.37 24.12 7.36
C ARG A 419 8.90 24.07 5.91
N VAL A 420 7.75 23.49 5.62
CA VAL A 420 7.16 23.46 4.28
C VAL A 420 6.93 24.88 3.75
N ARG A 421 6.40 25.78 4.58
CA ARG A 421 6.24 27.21 4.23
C ARG A 421 7.57 27.90 3.94
N GLN A 422 8.61 27.60 4.69
CA GLN A 422 9.96 28.11 4.42
C GLN A 422 10.50 27.57 3.09
N LEU A 423 10.29 26.28 2.81
CA LEU A 423 10.74 25.63 1.58
C LEU A 423 10.02 26.14 0.32
N LEU A 424 8.78 26.65 0.44
CA LEU A 424 8.10 27.35 -0.66
C LEU A 424 8.84 28.61 -1.12
N GLN A 425 9.62 29.24 -0.23
CA GLN A 425 10.43 30.44 -0.52
C GLN A 425 11.86 30.09 -0.93
N HIS A 426 12.21 28.80 -1.02
CA HIS A 426 13.55 28.39 -1.40
C HIS A 426 13.84 28.74 -2.86
N PRO A 427 15.04 29.25 -3.22
CA PRO A 427 15.38 29.65 -4.61
C PRO A 427 15.15 28.54 -5.64
N ASP A 428 15.39 27.29 -5.25
CA ASP A 428 15.22 26.12 -6.12
C ASP A 428 13.78 25.59 -6.15
N PHE A 429 12.83 26.22 -5.44
CA PHE A 429 11.44 25.83 -5.46
C PHE A 429 10.65 26.65 -6.51
N THR A 430 9.79 25.95 -7.26
CA THR A 430 8.79 26.60 -8.12
C THR A 430 7.56 25.70 -8.27
N LEU A 431 6.38 26.29 -8.12
CA LEU A 431 5.10 25.60 -8.37
C LEU A 431 4.87 25.29 -9.86
N ARG A 432 5.56 25.99 -10.76
CA ARG A 432 5.40 25.79 -12.21
C ARG A 432 6.00 24.47 -12.70
N ASN A 433 6.93 23.86 -11.94
CA ASN A 433 7.40 22.52 -12.21
C ASN A 433 6.51 21.51 -11.47
N PRO A 434 5.73 20.66 -12.17
CA PRO A 434 4.81 19.71 -11.55
C PRO A 434 5.48 18.72 -10.59
N ASN A 435 6.71 18.27 -10.90
CA ASN A 435 7.45 17.36 -10.03
C ASN A 435 7.87 18.06 -8.74
N ARG A 436 8.31 19.30 -8.83
CA ARG A 436 8.70 20.12 -7.68
C ARG A 436 7.48 20.44 -6.79
N ALA A 437 6.34 20.78 -7.38
CA ALA A 437 5.08 20.97 -6.65
C ALA A 437 4.66 19.68 -5.93
N ARG A 438 4.74 18.53 -6.61
CA ARG A 438 4.44 17.23 -6.00
C ARG A 438 5.40 16.91 -4.86
N SER A 439 6.68 17.11 -5.04
CA SER A 439 7.71 16.74 -4.05
C SER A 439 7.55 17.48 -2.72
N LEU A 440 7.10 18.71 -2.70
CA LEU A 440 6.89 19.47 -1.46
C LEU A 440 5.44 19.39 -0.99
N ILE A 441 4.48 19.79 -1.84
CA ILE A 441 3.10 20.00 -1.42
C ILE A 441 2.35 18.68 -1.27
N PHE A 442 2.48 17.76 -2.23
CA PHE A 442 1.80 16.47 -2.12
C PHE A 442 2.43 15.59 -1.04
N SER A 443 3.75 15.67 -0.85
CA SER A 443 4.40 14.94 0.27
C SER A 443 3.87 15.40 1.62
N TYR A 444 3.57 16.69 1.78
CA TYR A 444 2.93 17.21 2.97
C TYR A 444 1.44 16.84 3.07
N CYS A 445 0.65 17.13 2.03
CA CYS A 445 -0.81 17.00 2.10
C CYS A 445 -1.31 15.54 2.00
N ASN A 446 -0.62 14.69 1.21
CA ASN A 446 -1.10 13.34 0.90
C ASN A 446 -0.30 12.24 1.59
N ALA A 447 1.01 12.46 1.82
CA ALA A 447 1.90 11.43 2.33
C ALA A 447 2.28 11.61 3.81
N ASN A 448 1.87 12.71 4.44
CA ASN A 448 2.14 13.00 5.85
C ASN A 448 0.86 13.34 6.62
N PRO A 449 -0.06 12.38 6.85
CA PRO A 449 -1.34 12.63 7.52
C PRO A 449 -1.18 13.24 8.92
N GLY A 450 -0.21 12.78 9.71
CA GLY A 450 0.06 13.30 11.04
C GLY A 450 0.38 14.80 11.07
N ALA A 451 1.15 15.28 10.05
CA ALA A 451 1.47 16.69 9.93
C ALA A 451 0.36 17.52 9.26
N PHE A 452 -0.38 16.91 8.31
CA PHE A 452 -1.41 17.60 7.53
C PHE A 452 -2.69 17.84 8.29
N HIS A 453 -3.19 16.83 9.00
CA HIS A 453 -4.42 16.88 9.78
C HIS A 453 -4.19 17.53 11.17
N ARG A 454 -3.78 18.78 11.17
CA ARG A 454 -3.54 19.56 12.39
C ARG A 454 -4.87 19.96 13.07
N ALA A 455 -4.87 19.99 14.40
CA ALA A 455 -6.05 20.42 15.17
C ALA A 455 -6.41 21.91 14.97
N ASP A 456 -5.42 22.75 14.59
CA ASP A 456 -5.61 24.17 14.29
C ASP A 456 -6.08 24.44 12.85
N ALA A 457 -6.37 23.40 12.07
CA ALA A 457 -6.76 23.45 10.65
C ALA A 457 -5.79 24.19 9.71
N ALA A 458 -4.60 24.58 10.17
CA ALA A 458 -3.64 25.32 9.35
C ALA A 458 -3.15 24.53 8.12
N GLY A 459 -3.15 23.19 8.21
CA GLY A 459 -2.88 22.30 7.07
C GLY A 459 -3.92 22.43 5.95
N TYR A 460 -5.20 22.55 6.31
CA TYR A 460 -6.29 22.69 5.34
C TYR A 460 -6.34 24.08 4.70
N VAL A 461 -6.00 25.13 5.48
CA VAL A 461 -5.83 26.47 4.93
C VAL A 461 -4.69 26.50 3.91
N PHE A 462 -3.55 25.90 4.26
CA PHE A 462 -2.40 25.76 3.34
C PHE A 462 -2.80 25.00 2.07
N TRP A 463 -3.51 23.88 2.19
CA TRP A 463 -4.00 23.10 1.06
C TRP A 463 -4.89 23.93 0.14
N ALA A 464 -5.88 24.65 0.69
CA ALA A 464 -6.80 25.46 -0.09
C ALA A 464 -6.06 26.56 -0.89
N GLU A 465 -5.10 27.24 -0.25
CA GLU A 465 -4.26 28.25 -0.92
C GLU A 465 -3.47 27.65 -2.09
N ARG A 466 -2.85 26.48 -1.88
CA ARG A 466 -2.02 25.83 -2.93
C ARG A 466 -2.87 25.27 -4.07
N VAL A 467 -4.04 24.72 -3.76
CA VAL A 467 -4.99 24.25 -4.78
C VAL A 467 -5.42 25.43 -5.69
N LEU A 468 -5.86 26.53 -5.10
CA LEU A 468 -6.28 27.72 -5.85
C LEU A 468 -5.14 28.34 -6.67
N GLU A 469 -3.94 28.40 -6.13
CA GLU A 469 -2.77 28.91 -6.85
C GLU A 469 -2.42 28.03 -8.05
N LEU A 470 -2.37 26.72 -7.87
CA LEU A 470 -2.09 25.75 -8.93
C LEU A 470 -3.14 25.78 -10.04
N ASP A 471 -4.41 25.96 -9.69
CA ASP A 471 -5.52 25.96 -10.66
C ASP A 471 -5.39 27.07 -11.72
N THR A 472 -4.75 28.18 -11.40
CA THR A 472 -4.55 29.31 -12.33
C THR A 472 -3.65 28.98 -13.51
N PHE A 473 -2.79 27.95 -13.42
CA PHE A 473 -1.82 27.61 -14.48
C PHE A 473 -1.62 26.12 -14.72
N ASN A 474 -2.07 25.25 -13.79
CA ASN A 474 -1.99 23.80 -13.95
C ASN A 474 -3.20 23.10 -13.29
N PRO A 475 -4.39 23.15 -13.94
CA PRO A 475 -5.63 22.58 -13.44
C PRO A 475 -5.53 21.10 -13.05
N GLN A 476 -4.80 20.30 -13.82
CA GLN A 476 -4.63 18.86 -13.55
C GLN A 476 -3.91 18.59 -12.24
N VAL A 477 -2.85 19.35 -11.95
CA VAL A 477 -2.12 19.22 -10.68
C VAL A 477 -2.98 19.74 -9.53
N ALA A 478 -3.73 20.83 -9.73
CA ALA A 478 -4.67 21.36 -8.73
C ALA A 478 -5.77 20.34 -8.38
N ALA A 479 -6.43 19.77 -9.38
CA ALA A 479 -7.48 18.76 -9.21
C ALA A 479 -6.94 17.51 -8.49
N ARG A 480 -5.72 17.08 -8.83
CA ARG A 480 -5.07 15.96 -8.13
C ARG A 480 -4.74 16.28 -6.68
N LEU A 481 -4.26 17.48 -6.37
CA LEU A 481 -4.03 17.94 -5.01
C LEU A 481 -5.34 18.05 -4.22
N ALA A 482 -6.42 18.48 -4.86
CA ALA A 482 -7.73 18.60 -4.23
C ALA A 482 -8.22 17.27 -3.63
N ARG A 483 -7.85 16.16 -4.23
CA ARG A 483 -8.19 14.79 -3.75
C ARG A 483 -7.58 14.41 -2.39
N ALA A 484 -6.65 15.19 -1.85
CA ALA A 484 -6.11 14.96 -0.50
C ALA A 484 -7.21 14.93 0.57
N LEU A 485 -8.34 15.59 0.32
CA LEU A 485 -9.49 15.62 1.22
C LEU A 485 -10.70 14.79 0.73
N ASP A 486 -10.55 13.90 -0.26
CA ASP A 486 -11.67 13.08 -0.79
C ASP A 486 -12.40 12.27 0.31
N ARG A 487 -11.72 11.91 1.38
CA ARG A 487 -12.25 11.10 2.48
C ARG A 487 -12.66 11.93 3.71
N TRP A 488 -12.80 13.23 3.59
CA TRP A 488 -13.07 14.13 4.69
C TRP A 488 -14.31 13.76 5.53
N LYS A 489 -15.33 13.14 4.92
CA LYS A 489 -16.56 12.72 5.59
C LYS A 489 -16.32 11.69 6.69
N LYS A 490 -15.26 10.88 6.57
CA LYS A 490 -14.85 9.89 7.58
C LYS A 490 -14.05 10.49 8.74
N LEU A 491 -13.55 11.71 8.62
CA LEU A 491 -12.77 12.32 9.69
C LEU A 491 -13.64 12.57 10.93
N ALA A 492 -13.07 12.38 12.11
CA ALA A 492 -13.65 12.84 13.36
C ALA A 492 -13.67 14.37 13.42
N ASP A 493 -14.54 14.98 14.23
CA ASP A 493 -14.46 16.40 14.55
C ASP A 493 -13.30 16.66 15.51
N PRO A 494 -12.58 17.79 15.38
CA PRO A 494 -12.92 18.96 14.54
C PRO A 494 -12.43 18.87 13.08
N TRP A 495 -11.65 17.89 12.69
CA TRP A 495 -11.04 17.79 11.35
C TRP A 495 -12.08 17.71 10.24
N ARG A 496 -13.18 16.98 10.44
CA ARG A 496 -14.27 16.83 9.46
C ARG A 496 -14.89 18.19 9.12
N THR A 497 -15.26 18.95 10.13
CA THR A 497 -15.84 20.28 9.96
C THR A 497 -14.87 21.22 9.26
N ALA A 498 -13.62 21.29 9.71
CA ALA A 498 -12.59 22.14 9.11
C ALA A 498 -12.24 21.76 7.66
N ALA A 499 -12.18 20.45 7.35
CA ALA A 499 -11.95 19.99 5.99
C ALA A 499 -13.10 20.36 5.04
N ARG A 500 -14.35 20.19 5.48
CA ARG A 500 -15.53 20.62 4.73
C ARG A 500 -15.50 22.11 4.42
N GLU A 501 -15.18 22.95 5.42
CA GLU A 501 -15.06 24.39 5.26
C GLU A 501 -13.97 24.77 4.25
N ALA A 502 -12.81 24.11 4.31
CA ALA A 502 -11.71 24.33 3.37
C ALA A 502 -12.12 23.97 1.94
N ILE A 503 -12.79 22.83 1.72
CA ILE A 503 -13.30 22.42 0.41
C ILE A 503 -14.37 23.42 -0.08
N ALA A 504 -15.31 23.82 0.78
CA ALA A 504 -16.35 24.79 0.46
C ALA A 504 -15.78 26.15 0.06
N ARG A 505 -14.71 26.61 0.72
CA ARG A 505 -13.97 27.84 0.36
C ARG A 505 -13.39 27.78 -1.04
N VAL A 506 -12.82 26.63 -1.42
CA VAL A 506 -12.33 26.43 -2.80
C VAL A 506 -13.50 26.41 -3.78
N ALA A 507 -14.55 25.64 -3.50
CA ALA A 507 -15.72 25.49 -4.36
C ALA A 507 -16.51 26.80 -4.60
N ALA A 508 -16.44 27.74 -3.66
CA ALA A 508 -17.10 29.05 -3.76
C ALA A 508 -16.47 29.99 -4.81
N ARG A 509 -15.32 29.65 -5.40
CA ARG A 509 -14.68 30.44 -6.43
C ARG A 509 -15.38 30.27 -7.78
N ASN A 510 -15.63 31.37 -8.46
CA ASN A 510 -16.32 31.36 -9.76
C ASN A 510 -15.37 31.06 -10.93
N ASP A 511 -14.08 31.24 -10.74
CA ASP A 511 -13.00 31.17 -11.73
C ASP A 511 -12.25 29.83 -11.73
N LEU A 512 -12.82 28.77 -11.12
CA LEU A 512 -12.22 27.44 -11.12
C LEU A 512 -12.21 26.82 -12.53
N SER A 513 -11.14 26.10 -12.81
CA SER A 513 -11.07 25.18 -13.96
C SER A 513 -12.15 24.10 -13.88
N ASN A 514 -12.47 23.48 -15.01
CA ASN A 514 -13.40 22.34 -15.03
C ASN A 514 -12.88 21.13 -14.25
N ASP A 515 -11.58 20.86 -14.33
CA ASP A 515 -10.89 19.78 -13.60
C ASP A 515 -11.11 19.93 -12.08
N LEU A 516 -10.79 21.10 -11.54
CA LEU A 516 -10.90 21.35 -10.11
C LEU A 516 -12.36 21.45 -9.66
N ARG A 517 -13.22 22.13 -10.44
CA ARG A 517 -14.66 22.26 -10.14
C ARG A 517 -15.33 20.90 -9.99
N GLU A 518 -15.06 19.98 -10.89
CA GLU A 518 -15.60 18.61 -10.84
C GLU A 518 -15.22 17.93 -9.51
N VAL A 519 -13.93 17.97 -9.12
CA VAL A 519 -13.44 17.29 -7.92
C VAL A 519 -14.06 17.88 -6.65
N VAL A 520 -14.03 19.20 -6.48
CA VAL A 520 -14.55 19.82 -5.23
C VAL A 520 -16.07 19.74 -5.13
N THR A 521 -16.79 19.81 -6.26
CA THR A 521 -18.25 19.63 -6.27
C THR A 521 -18.64 18.22 -5.88
N ARG A 522 -17.97 17.21 -6.43
CA ARG A 522 -18.20 15.81 -6.05
C ARG A 522 -17.83 15.54 -4.58
N ALA A 523 -16.76 16.14 -4.08
CA ALA A 523 -16.36 15.97 -2.68
C ALA A 523 -17.42 16.52 -1.71
N LEU A 524 -18.13 17.58 -2.08
CA LEU A 524 -19.20 18.19 -1.25
C LEU A 524 -20.59 17.58 -1.49
N ALA A 525 -20.78 16.83 -2.58
CA ALA A 525 -22.05 16.13 -2.81
C ALA A 525 -22.33 15.11 -1.72
N ASP A 526 -23.60 14.93 -1.34
CA ASP A 526 -24.06 14.03 -0.27
C ASP A 526 -23.85 12.55 -0.58
#